data_8ddbb557bc5e863db2a0e17ca51fdf6d
#
_entry.id   8ddbb557bc5e863db2a0e17ca51fdf6d
#
_cell.length_a   1.000
_cell.length_b   1.000
_cell.length_c   1.000
_cell.angle_alpha   90.00
_cell.angle_beta   90.00
_cell.angle_gamma   90.00
#
_symmetry.space_group_name_H-M   'P 1'
#
loop_
_entity.id
_entity.type
_entity.pdbx_description
1 polymer ?
#
loop_
_entity_poly.entity_id
_entity_poly.type
_entity_poly.pdbx_seq_one_letter_code
_entity_poly.pdbx_strand_id
1 'polypeptide(L)'
;MEPRIKELEKSQKLYGLLKAQYQAEREELAHYIELLGSVQNSLIRSYFRTLLSDGLKHIEYISGIMSEIEGASSAAGLTSEGIKKSISEEGESRELLQSCLELTEKPEIKSILTSIIVDEDHHIKILEHVDQLVRSYSE
;
A
#
# COMPACT_ATOMS: atom_id res chain seq x y z
N MET A 1 -6.30 27.14 -32.55
CA MET A 1 -5.65 25.94 -31.98
C MET A 1 -6.58 24.75 -32.14
N GLU A 2 -6.02 23.64 -32.56
CA GLU A 2 -6.79 22.42 -32.75
C GLU A 2 -7.36 21.90 -31.45
N PRO A 3 -8.60 21.36 -31.45
CA PRO A 3 -9.23 20.77 -30.25
C PRO A 3 -8.37 19.71 -29.59
N ARG A 4 -7.63 18.92 -30.37
CA ARG A 4 -6.75 17.86 -29.93
C ARG A 4 -5.63 18.36 -28.99
N ILE A 5 -5.05 19.51 -29.33
CA ILE A 5 -3.98 20.13 -28.53
C ILE A 5 -4.54 20.63 -27.20
N LYS A 6 -5.72 21.24 -27.23
CA LYS A 6 -6.41 21.70 -26.01
C LYS A 6 -6.75 20.56 -25.06
N GLU A 7 -7.20 19.43 -25.60
CA GLU A 7 -7.50 18.24 -24.81
C GLU A 7 -6.23 17.69 -24.17
N LEU A 8 -5.12 17.67 -24.92
CA LEU A 8 -3.84 17.20 -24.43
C LEU A 8 -3.33 18.07 -23.28
N GLU A 9 -3.43 19.39 -23.42
CA GLU A 9 -3.05 20.35 -22.40
C GLU A 9 -3.90 20.18 -21.14
N LYS A 10 -5.20 19.96 -21.29
CA LYS A 10 -6.10 19.71 -20.16
C LYS A 10 -5.76 18.42 -19.45
N SER A 11 -5.44 17.35 -20.19
CA SER A 11 -5.03 16.07 -19.63
C SER A 11 -3.74 16.18 -18.86
N GLN A 12 -2.77 16.93 -19.37
CA GLN A 12 -1.49 17.16 -18.68
C GLN A 12 -1.69 17.94 -17.38
N LYS A 13 -2.56 18.96 -17.44
CA LYS A 13 -2.89 19.77 -16.26
C LYS A 13 -3.61 18.93 -15.20
N LEU A 14 -4.57 18.11 -15.63
CA LEU A 14 -5.29 17.19 -14.75
C LEU A 14 -4.31 16.21 -14.10
N TYR A 15 -3.42 15.62 -14.87
CA TYR A 15 -2.41 14.70 -14.36
C TYR A 15 -1.54 15.36 -13.28
N GLY A 16 -1.09 16.59 -13.50
CA GLY A 16 -0.30 17.34 -12.52
C GLY A 16 -1.06 17.57 -11.21
N LEU A 17 -2.35 17.92 -11.30
CA LEU A 17 -3.20 18.12 -10.12
C LEU A 17 -3.44 16.80 -9.38
N LEU A 18 -3.66 15.71 -10.10
CA LEU A 18 -3.85 14.38 -9.51
C LEU A 18 -2.59 13.89 -8.82
N LYS A 19 -1.43 14.16 -9.41
CA LYS A 19 -0.14 13.82 -8.80
C LYS A 19 0.05 14.55 -7.47
N ALA A 20 -0.29 15.83 -7.41
CA ALA A 20 -0.24 16.62 -6.18
C ALA A 20 -1.22 16.07 -5.14
N GLN A 21 -2.43 15.71 -5.55
CA GLN A 21 -3.44 15.13 -4.66
C GLN A 21 -3.01 13.76 -4.15
N TYR A 22 -2.44 12.94 -5.01
CA TYR A 22 -1.88 11.65 -4.61
C TYR A 22 -0.84 11.80 -3.50
N GLN A 23 0.06 12.75 -3.66
CA GLN A 23 1.09 13.02 -2.65
C GLN A 23 0.47 13.52 -1.34
N ALA A 24 -0.51 14.41 -1.42
CA ALA A 24 -1.23 14.91 -0.24
C ALA A 24 -1.92 13.78 0.53
N GLU A 25 -2.60 12.87 -0.19
CA GLU A 25 -3.25 11.70 0.43
C GLU A 25 -2.24 10.80 1.14
N ARG A 26 -1.08 10.57 0.52
CA ARG A 26 -0.02 9.76 1.13
C ARG A 26 0.49 10.37 2.43
N GLU A 27 0.69 11.67 2.46
CA GLU A 27 1.15 12.39 3.64
C GLU A 27 0.10 12.35 4.76
N GLU A 28 -1.17 12.52 4.42
CA GLU A 28 -2.26 12.39 5.38
C GLU A 28 -2.34 10.99 5.98
N LEU A 29 -2.20 9.95 5.16
CA LEU A 29 -2.21 8.56 5.63
C LEU A 29 -1.06 8.29 6.60
N ALA A 30 0.14 8.78 6.28
CA ALA A 30 1.30 8.64 7.15
C ALA A 30 1.04 9.31 8.51
N HIS A 31 0.40 10.48 8.50
CA HIS A 31 0.04 11.20 9.72
C HIS A 31 -1.01 10.44 10.55
N TYR A 32 -2.04 9.88 9.90
CA TYR A 32 -3.07 9.09 10.58
C TYR A 32 -2.50 7.81 11.19
N ILE A 33 -1.55 7.18 10.52
CA ILE A 33 -0.85 5.99 11.04
C ILE A 33 -0.08 6.36 12.32
N GLU A 34 0.62 7.49 12.30
CA GLU A 34 1.35 7.99 13.45
C GLU A 34 0.42 8.27 14.64
N LEU A 35 -0.70 8.95 14.38
CA LEU A 35 -1.70 9.23 15.40
C LEU A 35 -2.33 7.96 15.96
N LEU A 36 -2.63 7.00 15.09
CA LEU A 36 -3.18 5.70 15.51
C LEU A 36 -2.23 4.99 16.46
N GLY A 37 -0.92 5.10 16.23
CA GLY A 37 0.10 4.51 17.10
C GLY A 37 0.20 5.15 18.48
N SER A 38 -0.24 6.40 18.63
CA SER A 38 -0.12 7.15 19.89
C SER A 38 -1.43 7.26 20.69
N VAL A 39 -2.57 6.94 20.08
CA VAL A 39 -3.90 7.08 20.72
C VAL A 39 -4.39 5.72 21.21
N GLN A 40 -4.82 5.66 22.47
CA GLN A 40 -5.31 4.43 23.07
C GLN A 40 -6.84 4.32 23.12
N ASN A 41 -7.55 5.45 23.04
CA ASN A 41 -9.01 5.45 23.06
C ASN A 41 -9.56 4.68 21.86
N SER A 42 -10.33 3.62 22.13
CA SER A 42 -10.81 2.71 21.08
C SER A 42 -11.76 3.36 20.07
N LEU A 43 -12.57 4.33 20.51
CA LEU A 43 -13.47 5.04 19.61
C LEU A 43 -12.68 5.95 18.66
N ILE A 44 -11.71 6.69 19.19
CA ILE A 44 -10.84 7.54 18.35
C ILE A 44 -10.05 6.69 17.37
N ARG A 45 -9.50 5.56 17.82
CA ARG A 45 -8.79 4.61 16.94
C ARG A 45 -9.69 4.11 15.81
N SER A 46 -10.95 3.84 16.11
CA SER A 46 -11.94 3.43 15.11
C SER A 46 -12.11 4.49 14.02
N TYR A 47 -12.20 5.76 14.39
CA TYR A 47 -12.29 6.86 13.43
C TYR A 47 -11.04 6.95 12.55
N PHE A 48 -9.85 6.83 13.13
CA PHE A 48 -8.62 6.85 12.33
C PHE A 48 -8.54 5.65 11.37
N ARG A 49 -9.01 4.47 11.77
CA ARG A 49 -9.08 3.33 10.85
C ARG A 49 -10.00 3.62 9.66
N THR A 50 -11.12 4.31 9.91
CA THR A 50 -12.03 4.72 8.84
C THR A 50 -11.35 5.72 7.90
N LEU A 51 -10.67 6.72 8.45
CA LEU A 51 -9.92 7.69 7.64
C LEU A 51 -8.83 7.02 6.81
N LEU A 52 -8.11 6.06 7.37
CA LEU A 52 -7.09 5.29 6.66
C LEU A 52 -7.69 4.48 5.52
N SER A 53 -8.81 3.80 5.79
CA SER A 53 -9.49 2.99 4.78
C SER A 53 -9.96 3.85 3.60
N ASP A 54 -10.55 5.01 3.88
CA ASP A 54 -11.01 5.94 2.85
C ASP A 54 -9.84 6.53 2.07
N GLY A 55 -8.76 6.90 2.76
CA GLY A 55 -7.57 7.41 2.11
C GLY A 55 -6.93 6.41 1.15
N LEU A 56 -6.90 5.12 1.52
CA LEU A 56 -6.42 4.06 0.64
C LEU A 56 -7.28 3.93 -0.61
N LYS A 57 -8.60 4.05 -0.48
CA LYS A 57 -9.52 4.05 -1.63
C LYS A 57 -9.26 5.25 -2.55
N HIS A 58 -9.02 6.43 -1.97
CA HIS A 58 -8.72 7.64 -2.74
C HIS A 58 -7.43 7.48 -3.53
N ILE A 59 -6.39 6.92 -2.93
CA ILE A 59 -5.11 6.63 -3.60
C ILE A 59 -5.35 5.68 -4.77
N GLU A 60 -6.14 4.63 -4.55
CA GLU A 60 -6.45 3.65 -5.58
C GLU A 60 -7.18 4.31 -6.78
N TYR A 61 -8.18 5.14 -6.51
CA TYR A 61 -8.92 5.84 -7.56
C TYR A 61 -8.04 6.82 -8.31
N ILE A 62 -7.29 7.65 -7.59
CA ILE A 62 -6.42 8.67 -8.19
C ILE A 62 -5.33 8.01 -9.04
N SER A 63 -4.66 6.99 -8.52
CA SER A 63 -3.62 6.27 -9.27
C SER A 63 -4.19 5.57 -10.50
N GLY A 64 -5.43 5.06 -10.41
CA GLY A 64 -6.13 4.47 -11.56
C GLY A 64 -6.36 5.48 -12.67
N ILE A 65 -6.82 6.69 -12.33
CA ILE A 65 -7.04 7.76 -13.30
C ILE A 65 -5.71 8.18 -13.93
N MET A 66 -4.67 8.35 -13.12
CA MET A 66 -3.33 8.71 -13.61
C MET A 66 -2.79 7.68 -14.60
N SER A 67 -2.94 6.39 -14.28
CA SER A 67 -2.51 5.30 -15.15
C SER A 67 -3.25 5.32 -16.49
N GLU A 68 -4.54 5.62 -16.46
CA GLU A 68 -5.36 5.73 -17.66
C GLU A 68 -4.87 6.89 -18.55
N ILE A 69 -4.55 8.04 -17.95
CA ILE A 69 -4.01 9.20 -18.68
C ILE A 69 -2.64 8.87 -19.31
N GLU A 70 -1.79 8.17 -18.55
CA GLU A 70 -0.46 7.77 -19.04
C GLU A 70 -0.52 6.69 -20.12
N GLY A 71 -1.59 5.92 -20.17
CA GLY A 71 -1.67 4.76 -21.03
C GLY A 71 -0.70 3.65 -20.59
N ALA A 72 -0.36 3.63 -19.30
CA ALA A 72 0.59 2.67 -18.75
C ALA A 72 0.01 1.26 -18.73
N SER A 73 0.88 0.26 -18.80
CA SER A 73 0.46 -1.13 -18.64
C SER A 73 -0.01 -1.37 -17.20
N SER A 74 -0.84 -2.40 -17.01
CA SER A 74 -1.42 -2.72 -15.70
C SER A 74 -0.38 -3.10 -14.64
N ALA A 75 0.83 -3.43 -15.05
CA ALA A 75 1.93 -3.78 -14.15
C ALA A 75 3.09 -2.78 -14.19
N ALA A 76 2.86 -1.58 -14.77
CA ALA A 76 3.90 -0.55 -14.87
C ALA A 76 4.44 -0.18 -13.49
N GLY A 77 5.76 -0.06 -13.38
CA GLY A 77 6.44 0.28 -12.14
C GLY A 77 6.73 -0.89 -11.22
N LEU A 78 6.20 -2.08 -11.53
CA LEU A 78 6.51 -3.28 -10.77
C LEU A 78 7.64 -4.06 -11.45
N THR A 79 8.62 -4.48 -10.65
CA THR A 79 9.71 -5.33 -11.10
C THR A 79 9.77 -6.58 -10.24
N SER A 80 10.21 -7.70 -10.84
CA SER A 80 10.40 -8.95 -10.10
C SER A 80 11.39 -8.75 -8.95
N GLU A 81 12.44 -7.96 -9.16
CA GLU A 81 13.44 -7.64 -8.16
C GLU A 81 12.82 -6.88 -6.97
N GLY A 82 11.99 -5.88 -7.25
CA GLY A 82 11.27 -5.12 -6.22
C GLY A 82 10.32 -5.98 -5.41
N ILE A 83 9.63 -6.92 -6.06
CA ILE A 83 8.73 -7.85 -5.39
C ILE A 83 9.52 -8.82 -4.51
N LYS A 84 10.65 -9.33 -4.98
CA LYS A 84 11.53 -10.19 -4.19
C LYS A 84 12.04 -9.47 -2.94
N LYS A 85 12.33 -8.18 -3.06
CA LYS A 85 12.70 -7.35 -1.92
C LYS A 85 11.57 -7.29 -0.91
N SER A 86 10.34 -7.08 -1.35
CA SER A 86 9.16 -7.05 -0.47
C SER A 86 8.96 -8.40 0.22
N ILE A 87 9.16 -9.52 -0.49
CA ILE A 87 9.08 -10.87 0.08
C ILE A 87 10.12 -11.03 1.19
N SER A 88 11.35 -10.56 0.95
CA SER A 88 12.43 -10.61 1.92
C SER A 88 12.09 -9.78 3.16
N GLU A 89 11.53 -8.59 2.99
CA GLU A 89 11.10 -7.70 4.08
C GLU A 89 9.99 -8.36 4.93
N GLU A 90 9.02 -9.02 4.29
CA GLU A 90 7.97 -9.76 4.98
C GLU A 90 8.57 -10.93 5.79
N GLY A 91 9.54 -11.63 5.22
CA GLY A 91 10.25 -12.70 5.91
C GLY A 91 11.03 -12.22 7.12
N GLU A 92 11.70 -11.08 7.01
CA GLU A 92 12.42 -10.46 8.13
C GLU A 92 11.45 -10.02 9.23
N SER A 93 10.31 -9.45 8.85
CA SER A 93 9.25 -9.06 9.78
C SER A 93 8.73 -10.29 10.55
N ARG A 94 8.50 -11.39 9.82
CA ARG A 94 8.05 -12.64 10.41
C ARG A 94 9.04 -13.17 11.45
N GLU A 95 10.34 -13.12 11.16
CA GLU A 95 11.38 -13.55 12.09
C GLU A 95 11.44 -12.68 13.34
N LEU A 96 11.28 -11.34 13.18
CA LEU A 96 11.21 -10.42 14.31
C LEU A 96 10.00 -10.75 15.22
N LEU A 97 8.86 -11.01 14.61
CA LEU A 97 7.64 -11.36 15.35
C LEU A 97 7.82 -12.71 16.08
N GLN A 98 8.48 -13.66 15.46
CA GLN A 98 8.79 -14.95 16.07
C GLN A 98 9.69 -14.75 17.30
N SER A 99 10.68 -13.88 17.20
CA SER A 99 11.54 -13.53 18.35
C SER A 99 10.74 -12.88 19.47
N CYS A 100 9.81 -11.99 19.14
CA CYS A 100 8.91 -11.38 20.12
C CYS A 100 8.04 -12.44 20.81
N LEU A 101 7.53 -13.39 20.02
CA LEU A 101 6.69 -14.49 20.54
C LEU A 101 7.43 -15.34 21.57
N GLU A 102 8.72 -15.58 21.35
CA GLU A 102 9.54 -16.35 22.28
C GLU A 102 9.84 -15.63 23.59
N LEU A 103 9.73 -14.29 23.60
CA LEU A 103 10.04 -13.47 24.77
C LEU A 103 8.85 -13.17 25.68
N THR A 104 7.63 -13.50 25.26
CA THR A 104 6.44 -13.23 26.05
C THR A 104 5.78 -14.52 26.56
N GLU A 105 5.26 -14.45 27.78
CA GLU A 105 4.48 -15.55 28.38
C GLU A 105 2.99 -15.22 28.42
N LYS A 106 2.61 -13.99 28.05
CA LYS A 106 1.20 -13.55 28.11
C LYS A 106 0.39 -14.11 26.93
N PRO A 107 -0.67 -14.91 27.23
CA PRO A 107 -1.47 -15.52 26.15
C PRO A 107 -2.09 -14.53 25.17
N GLU A 108 -2.52 -13.37 25.66
CA GLU A 108 -3.12 -12.33 24.80
C GLU A 108 -2.13 -11.79 23.80
N ILE A 109 -0.89 -11.56 24.25
CA ILE A 109 0.18 -11.07 23.39
C ILE A 109 0.59 -12.15 22.38
N LYS A 110 0.74 -13.40 22.84
CA LYS A 110 1.04 -14.55 21.97
C LYS A 110 0.00 -14.70 20.87
N SER A 111 -1.28 -14.56 21.20
CA SER A 111 -2.37 -14.67 20.24
C SER A 111 -2.28 -13.58 19.16
N ILE A 112 -2.04 -12.33 19.56
CA ILE A 112 -1.91 -11.20 18.63
C ILE A 112 -0.69 -11.43 17.72
N LEU A 113 0.47 -11.76 18.27
CA LEU A 113 1.70 -11.97 17.50
C LEU A 113 1.55 -13.13 16.52
N THR A 114 0.92 -14.22 16.95
CA THR A 114 0.66 -15.38 16.09
C THR A 114 -0.24 -14.97 14.91
N SER A 115 -1.26 -14.16 15.17
CA SER A 115 -2.16 -13.66 14.13
C SER A 115 -1.40 -12.84 13.09
N ILE A 116 -0.48 -11.97 13.54
CA ILE A 116 0.33 -11.16 12.62
C ILE A 116 1.26 -12.07 11.80
N ILE A 117 1.88 -13.07 12.41
CA ILE A 117 2.75 -14.03 11.71
C ILE A 117 1.98 -14.75 10.59
N VAL A 118 0.75 -15.17 10.88
CA VAL A 118 -0.12 -15.80 9.87
C VAL A 118 -0.36 -14.85 8.71
N ASP A 119 -0.61 -13.57 9.00
CA ASP A 119 -0.80 -12.55 7.95
C ASP A 119 0.47 -12.36 7.12
N GLU A 120 1.66 -12.32 7.76
CA GLU A 120 2.93 -12.20 7.05
C GLU A 120 3.17 -13.38 6.10
N ASP A 121 2.86 -14.60 6.54
CA ASP A 121 2.95 -15.79 5.70
C ASP A 121 2.01 -15.71 4.51
N HIS A 122 0.81 -15.19 4.72
CA HIS A 122 -0.17 -14.98 3.65
C HIS A 122 0.29 -13.89 2.67
N HIS A 123 0.87 -12.79 3.17
CA HIS A 123 1.43 -11.72 2.34
C HIS A 123 2.53 -12.24 1.42
N ILE A 124 3.41 -13.12 1.93
CA ILE A 124 4.47 -13.71 1.13
C ILE A 124 3.86 -14.51 -0.05
N LYS A 125 2.83 -15.31 0.21
CA LYS A 125 2.14 -16.06 -0.86
C LYS A 125 1.50 -15.14 -1.89
N ILE A 126 0.88 -14.05 -1.45
CA ILE A 126 0.31 -13.05 -2.35
C ILE A 126 1.40 -12.43 -3.23
N LEU A 127 2.53 -12.05 -2.63
CA LEU A 127 3.65 -11.43 -3.36
C LEU A 127 4.27 -12.40 -4.36
N GLU A 128 4.39 -13.68 -4.01
CA GLU A 128 4.86 -14.72 -4.94
C GLU A 128 3.94 -14.81 -6.16
N HIS A 129 2.63 -14.75 -5.93
CA HIS A 129 1.65 -14.75 -7.00
C HIS A 129 1.75 -13.49 -7.87
N VAL A 130 1.90 -12.33 -7.24
CA VAL A 130 2.13 -11.06 -7.95
C VAL A 130 3.38 -11.13 -8.81
N ASP A 131 4.47 -11.74 -8.29
CA ASP A 131 5.71 -11.91 -9.06
C ASP A 131 5.48 -12.75 -10.32
N GLN A 132 4.71 -13.83 -10.22
CA GLN A 132 4.35 -14.65 -11.37
C GLN A 132 3.57 -13.83 -12.41
N LEU A 133 2.63 -13.01 -11.98
CA LEU A 133 1.85 -12.14 -12.86
C LEU A 133 2.74 -11.11 -13.57
N VAL A 134 3.66 -10.50 -12.85
CA VAL A 134 4.58 -9.51 -13.41
C VAL A 134 5.46 -10.14 -14.49
N ARG A 135 5.98 -11.33 -14.24
CA ARG A 135 6.79 -12.08 -15.21
C ARG A 135 5.98 -12.40 -16.46
N SER A 136 4.72 -12.77 -16.27
CA SER A 136 3.79 -13.05 -17.37
C SER A 136 3.58 -11.84 -18.28
N TYR A 137 3.48 -10.64 -17.71
CA TYR A 137 3.30 -9.40 -18.47
C TYR A 137 4.58 -8.91 -19.13
N SER A 138 5.74 -9.36 -18.68
CA SER A 138 7.04 -8.96 -19.24
C SER A 138 7.43 -9.75 -20.48
N GLU A 139 6.81 -10.89 -20.69
CA GLU A 139 7.00 -11.74 -21.86
C GLU A 139 6.02 -11.37 -22.96
#